data_cb48e9e17fc812390a2c68b54da8f74a
#
_entry.id   cb48e9e17fc812390a2c68b54da8f74a
#
_cell.length_a   1.000
_cell.length_b   1.000
_cell.length_c   1.000
_cell.angle_alpha   90.00
_cell.angle_beta   90.00
_cell.angle_gamma   90.00
#
_symmetry.space_group_name_H-M   'P 1'
#
loop_
_entity.id
_entity.type
_entity.pdbx_description
1 polymer ?
#
loop_
_entity_poly.entity_id
_entity_poly.type
_entity_poly.pdbx_seq_one_letter_code
_entity_poly.pdbx_strand_id
1 'polypeptide(L)'
;MSKSLLSLFVFMTFLTLKGQETLGEIERLDPQLDLLIPKNASIEVLAKGFVWAEGPLWVPRLNGLLFTDVPKNTAYLWTDKEGLVEFLNPSGMTGHAPHSENEGANGLALDPKGNLVLCQHGDRRVARLKKWQFDKPEYETLVDHYDGKWLNSPNDLTFNKNGDLFFTDPPYGMKRQDEDSLKELSFSGIYKWSFSSGITLLNKSLSRPNGIALSKDEKTVYVGNSDIKNAIIAAFDLVDGNLVNQRIFFDAKTLKRKERGLFDGLKVHSSGVIFTTGPGGVLILNAEGKHLGTIRPGKATANCAFDADEKYLYLTSSDILARIKLK
;
A
#
# COMPACT_ATOMS: atom_id res chain seq x y z
N MET A 1 -72.04 8.50 -25.61
CA MET A 1 -71.20 7.43 -25.08
C MET A 1 -69.85 7.56 -25.71
N SER A 2 -68.88 8.24 -25.02
CA SER A 2 -67.51 8.45 -25.52
C SER A 2 -66.65 7.43 -24.85
N LYS A 3 -65.95 6.56 -25.64
CA LYS A 3 -64.98 5.60 -25.18
C LYS A 3 -63.60 6.27 -25.18
N SER A 4 -63.06 6.53 -24.00
CA SER A 4 -61.69 7.04 -23.80
C SER A 4 -60.73 5.86 -23.92
N LEU A 5 -59.82 5.88 -24.90
CA LEU A 5 -58.69 4.93 -25.03
C LEU A 5 -57.53 5.43 -24.13
N LEU A 6 -57.24 4.65 -23.12
CA LEU A 6 -56.07 4.88 -22.25
C LEU A 6 -54.85 4.19 -22.88
N SER A 7 -53.94 4.96 -23.49
CA SER A 7 -52.67 4.45 -24.03
C SER A 7 -51.69 4.26 -22.90
N LEU A 8 -51.34 3.00 -22.62
CA LEU A 8 -50.28 2.62 -21.65
C LEU A 8 -48.91 2.77 -22.31
N PHE A 9 -48.19 3.84 -21.98
CA PHE A 9 -46.79 3.98 -22.37
C PHE A 9 -45.92 3.12 -21.44
N VAL A 10 -45.39 2.00 -21.97
CA VAL A 10 -44.39 1.18 -21.30
C VAL A 10 -43.04 1.86 -21.52
N PHE A 11 -42.49 2.50 -20.49
CA PHE A 11 -41.12 2.98 -20.49
C PHE A 11 -40.17 1.78 -20.32
N MET A 12 -39.58 1.34 -21.43
CA MET A 12 -38.50 0.34 -21.44
C MET A 12 -37.20 1.03 -21.07
N THR A 13 -36.83 1.02 -19.80
CA THR A 13 -35.50 1.46 -19.37
C THR A 13 -34.46 0.46 -19.83
N PHE A 14 -33.74 0.80 -20.89
CA PHE A 14 -32.53 0.08 -21.29
C PHE A 14 -31.45 0.34 -20.22
N LEU A 15 -31.25 -0.62 -19.31
CA LEU A 15 -30.05 -0.71 -18.52
C LEU A 15 -28.89 -1.05 -19.50
N THR A 16 -28.16 -0.04 -19.94
CA THR A 16 -26.87 -0.24 -20.59
C THR A 16 -25.92 -0.80 -19.52
N LEU A 17 -25.64 -2.10 -19.56
CA LEU A 17 -24.50 -2.70 -18.89
C LEU A 17 -23.25 -2.02 -19.49
N LYS A 18 -22.73 -0.98 -18.80
CA LYS A 18 -21.38 -0.51 -19.09
C LYS A 18 -20.44 -1.67 -18.79
N GLY A 19 -19.81 -2.23 -19.83
CA GLY A 19 -18.76 -3.22 -19.65
C GLY A 19 -17.71 -2.67 -18.67
N GLN A 20 -17.22 -3.51 -17.77
CA GLN A 20 -16.15 -3.16 -16.83
C GLN A 20 -14.94 -2.65 -17.63
N GLU A 21 -14.45 -1.46 -17.32
CA GLU A 21 -13.26 -0.92 -17.95
C GLU A 21 -12.04 -1.74 -17.53
N THR A 22 -11.28 -2.21 -18.50
CA THR A 22 -10.02 -2.95 -18.28
C THR A 22 -8.86 -2.17 -18.87
N LEU A 23 -7.65 -2.41 -18.34
CA LEU A 23 -6.44 -1.74 -18.81
C LEU A 23 -5.22 -2.64 -18.72
N GLY A 24 -4.17 -2.27 -19.44
CA GLY A 24 -2.87 -2.89 -19.34
C GLY A 24 -2.80 -4.35 -19.79
N GLU A 25 -1.78 -5.05 -19.31
CA GLU A 25 -1.49 -6.44 -19.66
C GLU A 25 -0.90 -7.21 -18.47
N ILE A 26 -0.89 -8.54 -18.55
CA ILE A 26 -0.21 -9.43 -17.61
C ILE A 26 0.89 -10.16 -18.36
N GLU A 27 2.13 -9.73 -18.14
CA GLU A 27 3.31 -10.40 -18.65
C GLU A 27 3.56 -11.70 -17.90
N ARG A 28 3.71 -12.80 -18.61
CA ARG A 28 3.94 -14.13 -18.04
C ARG A 28 5.33 -14.61 -18.46
N LEU A 29 6.23 -14.77 -17.50
CA LEU A 29 7.62 -15.16 -17.72
C LEU A 29 7.88 -16.61 -17.30
N ASP A 30 7.03 -17.14 -16.39
CA ASP A 30 7.15 -18.50 -15.88
C ASP A 30 5.76 -19.16 -15.73
N PRO A 31 5.60 -20.47 -16.04
CA PRO A 31 4.34 -21.18 -15.87
C PRO A 31 3.81 -21.21 -14.42
N GLN A 32 4.65 -21.02 -13.41
CA GLN A 32 4.21 -20.95 -12.01
C GLN A 32 3.22 -19.78 -11.79
N LEU A 33 3.28 -18.70 -12.59
CA LEU A 33 2.32 -17.63 -12.52
C LEU A 33 0.88 -18.09 -12.79
N ASP A 34 0.71 -19.10 -13.64
CA ASP A 34 -0.60 -19.67 -13.96
C ASP A 34 -1.26 -20.37 -12.77
N LEU A 35 -0.50 -20.68 -11.71
CA LEU A 35 -1.05 -21.21 -10.46
C LEU A 35 -1.74 -20.15 -9.61
N LEU A 36 -1.37 -18.87 -9.80
CA LEU A 36 -1.83 -17.73 -9.02
C LEU A 36 -2.83 -16.86 -9.78
N ILE A 37 -2.58 -16.62 -11.06
CA ILE A 37 -3.37 -15.71 -11.89
C ILE A 37 -3.97 -16.48 -13.06
N PRO A 38 -5.30 -16.50 -13.22
CA PRO A 38 -5.97 -17.13 -14.37
C PRO A 38 -5.43 -16.57 -15.70
N LYS A 39 -5.34 -17.42 -16.74
CA LYS A 39 -4.82 -17.00 -18.06
C LYS A 39 -5.65 -15.90 -18.71
N ASN A 40 -6.94 -15.86 -18.41
CA ASN A 40 -7.90 -14.87 -18.89
C ASN A 40 -8.16 -13.73 -17.92
N ALA A 41 -7.34 -13.58 -16.87
CA ALA A 41 -7.49 -12.48 -15.93
C ALA A 41 -7.21 -11.14 -16.63
N SER A 42 -7.96 -10.12 -16.25
CA SER A 42 -7.83 -8.73 -16.70
C SER A 42 -7.69 -7.79 -15.52
N ILE A 43 -7.09 -6.64 -15.75
CA ILE A 43 -6.96 -5.58 -14.74
C ILE A 43 -8.22 -4.71 -14.84
N GLU A 44 -9.10 -4.79 -13.85
CA GLU A 44 -10.36 -4.06 -13.78
C GLU A 44 -10.16 -2.70 -13.08
N VAL A 45 -10.64 -1.62 -13.69
CA VAL A 45 -10.64 -0.29 -13.06
C VAL A 45 -11.87 -0.17 -12.17
N LEU A 46 -11.66 0.13 -10.88
CA LEU A 46 -12.71 0.29 -9.88
C LEU A 46 -13.07 1.75 -9.62
N ALA A 47 -12.07 2.63 -9.58
CA ALA A 47 -12.26 4.06 -9.35
C ALA A 47 -11.12 4.88 -9.96
N LYS A 48 -11.37 6.17 -10.21
CA LYS A 48 -10.44 7.13 -10.83
C LYS A 48 -10.54 8.50 -10.17
N GLY A 49 -9.54 9.35 -10.41
CA GLY A 49 -9.58 10.77 -10.02
C GLY A 49 -8.77 11.07 -8.78
N PHE A 50 -7.85 10.19 -8.41
CA PHE A 50 -6.88 10.42 -7.35
C PHE A 50 -5.70 11.24 -7.85
N VAL A 51 -4.94 11.84 -6.95
CA VAL A 51 -3.67 12.49 -7.27
C VAL A 51 -2.54 11.45 -7.18
N TRP A 52 -2.49 10.72 -6.06
CA TRP A 52 -1.57 9.63 -5.83
C TRP A 52 -2.19 8.62 -4.86
N ALA A 53 -2.78 7.55 -5.41
CA ALA A 53 -3.40 6.49 -4.65
C ALA A 53 -2.34 5.57 -4.03
N GLU A 54 -2.47 5.32 -2.71
CA GLU A 54 -1.52 4.57 -1.88
C GLU A 54 -2.20 3.70 -0.82
N GLY A 55 -1.42 3.05 0.01
CA GLY A 55 -1.78 2.40 1.24
C GLY A 55 -2.99 1.46 1.19
N PRO A 56 -3.15 0.60 0.17
CA PRO A 56 -4.33 -0.26 0.08
C PRO A 56 -4.33 -1.30 1.21
N LEU A 57 -5.49 -1.43 1.86
CA LEU A 57 -5.71 -2.35 2.96
C LEU A 57 -7.12 -2.92 2.90
N TRP A 58 -7.25 -4.24 2.80
CA TRP A 58 -8.54 -4.89 2.99
C TRP A 58 -8.95 -4.88 4.46
N VAL A 59 -10.18 -4.44 4.72
CA VAL A 59 -10.74 -4.35 6.08
C VAL A 59 -11.94 -5.30 6.20
N PRO A 60 -11.77 -6.48 6.81
CA PRO A 60 -12.81 -7.50 6.86
C PRO A 60 -14.12 -7.01 7.48
N ARG A 61 -14.07 -6.21 8.55
CA ARG A 61 -15.26 -5.65 9.21
C ARG A 61 -16.10 -4.72 8.33
N LEU A 62 -15.49 -4.12 7.30
CA LEU A 62 -16.16 -3.24 6.32
C LEU A 62 -16.47 -3.99 5.03
N ASN A 63 -15.99 -5.22 4.88
CA ASN A 63 -16.00 -5.98 3.63
C ASN A 63 -15.58 -5.11 2.43
N GLY A 64 -14.47 -4.39 2.60
CA GLY A 64 -14.03 -3.39 1.65
C GLY A 64 -12.55 -3.06 1.74
N LEU A 65 -12.07 -2.34 0.74
CA LEU A 65 -10.70 -1.86 0.64
C LEU A 65 -10.63 -0.41 1.10
N LEU A 66 -9.81 -0.15 2.12
CA LEU A 66 -9.32 1.21 2.41
C LEU A 66 -8.08 1.49 1.57
N PHE A 67 -7.90 2.73 1.16
CA PHE A 67 -6.67 3.24 0.54
C PHE A 67 -6.59 4.76 0.71
N THR A 68 -5.42 5.32 0.49
CA THR A 68 -5.15 6.75 0.70
C THR A 68 -4.97 7.48 -0.64
N ASP A 69 -5.32 8.75 -0.68
CA ASP A 69 -4.84 9.72 -1.68
C ASP A 69 -3.97 10.72 -0.92
N VAL A 70 -2.67 10.46 -0.94
CA VAL A 70 -1.70 11.11 -0.05
C VAL A 70 -1.72 12.64 -0.21
N PRO A 71 -1.65 13.22 -1.43
CA PRO A 71 -1.67 14.68 -1.59
C PRO A 71 -3.02 15.32 -1.24
N LYS A 72 -4.12 14.56 -1.24
CA LYS A 72 -5.43 15.07 -0.82
C LYS A 72 -5.70 14.95 0.67
N ASN A 73 -4.77 14.37 1.43
CA ASN A 73 -4.95 14.13 2.86
C ASN A 73 -6.24 13.34 3.19
N THR A 74 -6.60 12.41 2.32
CA THR A 74 -7.87 11.69 2.37
C THR A 74 -7.63 10.18 2.28
N ALA A 75 -8.34 9.40 3.09
CA ALA A 75 -8.47 7.96 2.88
C ALA A 75 -9.89 7.64 2.38
N TYR A 76 -9.98 6.71 1.45
CA TYR A 76 -11.21 6.25 0.81
C TYR A 76 -11.51 4.81 1.17
N LEU A 77 -12.80 4.48 1.21
CA LEU A 77 -13.30 3.11 1.25
C LEU A 77 -13.94 2.78 -0.10
N TRP A 78 -13.57 1.64 -0.65
CA TRP A 78 -14.23 1.06 -1.80
C TRP A 78 -14.86 -0.28 -1.42
N THR A 79 -16.12 -0.49 -1.83
CA THR A 79 -16.83 -1.77 -1.69
C THR A 79 -17.55 -2.12 -2.99
N ASP A 80 -17.78 -3.42 -3.25
CA ASP A 80 -18.58 -3.85 -4.41
C ASP A 80 -20.04 -3.33 -4.34
N LYS A 81 -20.56 -3.10 -3.14
CA LYS A 81 -21.95 -2.69 -2.93
C LYS A 81 -22.16 -1.18 -3.10
N GLU A 82 -21.29 -0.36 -2.53
CA GLU A 82 -21.49 1.09 -2.42
C GLU A 82 -20.56 1.88 -3.33
N GLY A 83 -19.56 1.22 -3.95
CA GLY A 83 -18.54 1.87 -4.73
C GLY A 83 -17.54 2.63 -3.84
N LEU A 84 -17.11 3.80 -4.30
CA LEU A 84 -16.13 4.66 -3.64
C LEU A 84 -16.81 5.66 -2.71
N VAL A 85 -16.34 5.73 -1.45
CA VAL A 85 -16.74 6.75 -0.48
C VAL A 85 -15.52 7.33 0.25
N GLU A 86 -15.57 8.60 0.63
CA GLU A 86 -14.57 9.21 1.51
C GLU A 86 -14.70 8.62 2.91
N PHE A 87 -13.58 8.21 3.50
CA PHE A 87 -13.57 7.52 4.79
C PHE A 87 -12.93 8.34 5.91
N LEU A 88 -11.73 8.91 5.69
CA LEU A 88 -11.05 9.78 6.65
C LEU A 88 -10.56 11.05 5.95
N ASN A 89 -10.93 12.19 6.50
CA ASN A 89 -10.42 13.50 6.11
C ASN A 89 -10.42 14.43 7.34
N PRO A 90 -9.24 14.85 7.84
CA PRO A 90 -7.88 14.58 7.36
C PRO A 90 -7.40 13.14 7.69
N SER A 91 -6.61 12.51 6.81
CA SER A 91 -6.07 11.17 7.04
C SER A 91 -4.71 11.18 7.75
N GLY A 92 -3.86 12.18 7.51
CA GLY A 92 -2.48 12.15 7.99
C GLY A 92 -1.79 13.49 8.23
N MET A 93 -2.45 14.62 7.92
CA MET A 93 -2.00 15.95 8.31
C MET A 93 -3.09 16.62 9.15
N THR A 94 -2.93 16.54 10.47
CA THR A 94 -3.89 17.07 11.46
C THR A 94 -3.35 18.26 12.23
N GLY A 95 -2.10 18.68 11.94
CA GLY A 95 -1.40 19.75 12.66
C GLY A 95 -0.65 19.27 13.90
N HIS A 96 -0.38 17.96 14.01
CA HIS A 96 0.36 17.39 15.14
C HIS A 96 1.85 17.73 15.13
N ALA A 97 2.47 17.79 13.96
CA ALA A 97 3.90 18.04 13.79
C ALA A 97 4.19 19.21 12.84
N PRO A 98 5.40 19.83 12.91
CA PRO A 98 5.89 20.69 11.84
C PRO A 98 5.96 19.92 10.51
N HIS A 99 5.40 20.50 9.45
CA HIS A 99 5.37 19.91 8.11
C HIS A 99 5.76 20.92 7.04
N SER A 100 6.34 20.44 5.95
CA SER A 100 6.78 21.28 4.82
C SER A 100 5.96 21.04 3.56
N GLU A 101 5.14 20.01 3.51
CA GLU A 101 4.26 19.65 2.41
C GLU A 101 2.87 19.25 2.95
N ASN A 102 1.85 19.38 2.10
CA ASN A 102 0.48 19.00 2.44
C ASN A 102 0.27 17.52 2.08
N GLU A 103 0.56 16.65 3.03
CA GLU A 103 0.59 15.21 2.83
C GLU A 103 -0.28 14.47 3.85
N GLY A 104 -1.13 13.56 3.35
CA GLY A 104 -1.99 12.72 4.17
C GLY A 104 -1.27 11.49 4.75
N ALA A 105 -2.07 10.48 5.08
CA ALA A 105 -1.52 9.17 5.40
C ALA A 105 -1.07 8.45 4.12
N ASN A 106 -0.02 7.62 4.25
CA ASN A 106 0.45 6.72 3.21
C ASN A 106 0.03 5.28 3.54
N GLY A 107 0.87 4.45 4.13
CA GLY A 107 0.58 3.06 4.46
C GLY A 107 -0.50 2.89 5.54
N LEU A 108 -1.30 1.85 5.40
CA LEU A 108 -2.35 1.45 6.33
C LEU A 108 -2.16 -0.01 6.75
N ALA A 109 -2.41 -0.33 8.01
CA ALA A 109 -2.48 -1.71 8.50
C ALA A 109 -3.53 -1.86 9.60
N LEU A 110 -3.96 -3.10 9.84
CA LEU A 110 -4.69 -3.44 11.06
C LEU A 110 -3.72 -3.99 12.11
N ASP A 111 -3.83 -3.51 13.34
CA ASP A 111 -3.16 -4.18 14.46
C ASP A 111 -3.83 -5.55 14.75
N PRO A 112 -3.25 -6.44 15.55
CA PRO A 112 -3.84 -7.75 15.86
C PRO A 112 -5.21 -7.69 16.52
N LYS A 113 -5.62 -6.52 17.05
CA LYS A 113 -6.95 -6.29 17.63
C LYS A 113 -7.95 -5.74 16.61
N GLY A 114 -7.52 -5.54 15.35
CA GLY A 114 -8.33 -5.00 14.28
C GLY A 114 -8.49 -3.48 14.31
N ASN A 115 -7.63 -2.74 15.01
CA ASN A 115 -7.64 -1.28 14.95
C ASN A 115 -6.84 -0.80 13.74
N LEU A 116 -7.31 0.26 13.09
CA LEU A 116 -6.63 0.88 11.97
C LEU A 116 -5.42 1.70 12.45
N VAL A 117 -4.26 1.41 11.88
CA VAL A 117 -3.00 2.12 12.11
C VAL A 117 -2.52 2.70 10.78
N LEU A 118 -2.05 3.94 10.82
CA LEU A 118 -1.71 4.75 9.66
C LEU A 118 -0.29 5.30 9.79
N CYS A 119 0.48 5.26 8.71
CA CYS A 119 1.67 6.08 8.52
C CYS A 119 1.24 7.48 8.07
N GLN A 120 1.31 8.47 8.95
CA GLN A 120 0.86 9.85 8.70
C GLN A 120 2.05 10.71 8.28
N HIS A 121 2.19 10.98 6.96
CA HIS A 121 3.31 11.78 6.41
C HIS A 121 3.33 13.19 6.99
N GLY A 122 2.21 13.92 6.91
CA GLY A 122 2.13 15.32 7.35
C GLY A 122 2.33 15.49 8.85
N ASP A 123 1.85 14.55 9.64
CA ASP A 123 2.04 14.55 11.09
C ASP A 123 3.33 13.82 11.55
N ARG A 124 4.12 13.28 10.62
CA ARG A 124 5.44 12.65 10.88
C ARG A 124 5.38 11.58 11.97
N ARG A 125 4.33 10.74 11.93
CA ARG A 125 4.09 9.73 12.96
C ARG A 125 3.45 8.46 12.42
N VAL A 126 3.51 7.39 13.22
CA VAL A 126 2.57 6.28 13.11
C VAL A 126 1.48 6.48 14.17
N ALA A 127 0.23 6.46 13.73
CA ALA A 127 -0.92 6.72 14.60
C ALA A 127 -2.01 5.66 14.45
N ARG A 128 -2.78 5.45 15.51
CA ARG A 128 -3.94 4.57 15.55
C ARG A 128 -5.23 5.39 15.52
N LEU A 129 -6.18 5.01 14.68
CA LEU A 129 -7.53 5.57 14.71
C LEU A 129 -8.22 5.16 16.00
N LYS A 130 -8.68 6.15 16.80
CA LYS A 130 -9.29 5.86 18.11
C LYS A 130 -10.66 5.18 17.99
N LYS A 131 -11.44 5.56 16.99
CA LYS A 131 -12.78 5.02 16.73
C LYS A 131 -13.01 4.86 15.23
N TRP A 132 -13.71 3.81 14.84
CA TRP A 132 -14.18 3.60 13.48
C TRP A 132 -15.39 4.52 13.18
N GLN A 133 -15.13 5.82 13.07
CA GLN A 133 -16.13 6.83 12.69
C GLN A 133 -15.58 7.74 11.60
N PHE A 134 -16.45 8.19 10.71
CA PHE A 134 -16.08 8.93 9.51
C PHE A 134 -15.99 10.44 9.77
N ASP A 135 -16.82 10.97 10.68
CA ASP A 135 -16.86 12.37 11.01
C ASP A 135 -15.79 12.70 12.06
N LYS A 136 -14.88 13.62 11.75
CA LYS A 136 -13.82 14.12 12.64
C LYS A 136 -12.95 13.01 13.20
N PRO A 137 -12.09 12.40 12.38
CA PRO A 137 -11.23 11.32 12.83
C PRO A 137 -10.30 11.79 13.96
N GLU A 138 -10.23 11.00 15.02
CA GLU A 138 -9.32 11.20 16.14
C GLU A 138 -8.25 10.12 16.13
N TYR A 139 -7.01 10.54 16.34
CA TYR A 139 -5.84 9.66 16.31
C TYR A 139 -5.14 9.61 17.66
N GLU A 140 -4.59 8.45 17.99
CA GLU A 140 -3.64 8.24 19.07
C GLU A 140 -2.26 8.04 18.47
N THR A 141 -1.30 8.85 18.85
CA THR A 141 0.10 8.69 18.44
C THR A 141 0.67 7.44 19.07
N LEU A 142 1.17 6.51 18.24
CA LEU A 142 1.95 5.37 18.69
C LEU A 142 3.41 5.76 18.79
N VAL A 143 3.93 6.44 17.76
CA VAL A 143 5.32 6.91 17.71
C VAL A 143 5.46 8.06 16.71
N ASP A 144 6.22 9.09 17.08
CA ASP A 144 6.52 10.29 16.29
C ASP A 144 7.99 10.74 16.42
N HIS A 145 8.74 10.21 17.38
CA HIS A 145 10.15 10.55 17.62
C HIS A 145 11.03 9.32 17.74
N TYR A 146 12.28 9.47 17.34
CA TYR A 146 13.38 8.57 17.62
C TYR A 146 14.60 9.36 18.12
N ASP A 147 15.16 8.99 19.28
CA ASP A 147 16.30 9.67 19.91
C ASP A 147 16.08 11.18 20.08
N GLY A 148 14.88 11.57 20.50
CA GLY A 148 14.49 12.96 20.72
C GLY A 148 14.26 13.79 19.46
N LYS A 149 14.31 13.19 18.27
CA LYS A 149 14.11 13.83 16.97
C LYS A 149 12.83 13.36 16.33
N TRP A 150 12.14 14.24 15.60
CA TRP A 150 11.00 13.87 14.79
C TRP A 150 11.38 12.80 13.77
N LEU A 151 10.50 11.81 13.58
CA LEU A 151 10.57 10.91 12.43
C LEU A 151 10.56 11.73 11.12
N ASN A 152 11.07 11.14 10.02
CA ASN A 152 11.02 11.83 8.73
C ASN A 152 9.56 11.93 8.21
N SER A 153 9.04 10.85 7.67
CA SER A 153 7.65 10.69 7.24
C SER A 153 7.36 9.19 7.09
N PRO A 154 6.91 8.52 8.16
CA PRO A 154 6.62 7.08 8.11
C PRO A 154 5.80 6.70 6.89
N ASN A 155 6.24 5.67 6.14
CA ASN A 155 5.71 5.38 4.82
C ASN A 155 4.84 4.12 4.77
N ASP A 156 5.40 2.93 5.02
CA ASP A 156 4.64 1.67 5.04
C ASP A 156 4.89 0.90 6.35
N LEU A 157 3.98 -0.03 6.68
CA LEU A 157 3.99 -0.69 7.97
C LEU A 157 3.40 -2.10 7.90
N THR A 158 3.85 -2.94 8.82
CA THR A 158 3.32 -4.30 9.02
C THR A 158 3.40 -4.69 10.49
N PHE A 159 2.51 -5.57 10.94
CA PHE A 159 2.55 -6.15 12.28
C PHE A 159 2.95 -7.62 12.21
N ASN A 160 3.71 -8.09 13.22
CA ASN A 160 3.83 -9.51 13.47
C ASN A 160 2.67 -10.01 14.34
N LYS A 161 2.55 -11.32 14.52
CA LYS A 161 1.51 -11.95 15.34
C LYS A 161 1.59 -11.57 16.83
N ASN A 162 2.76 -11.15 17.32
CA ASN A 162 2.95 -10.69 18.69
C ASN A 162 2.48 -9.24 18.91
N GLY A 163 2.17 -8.53 17.84
CA GLY A 163 1.74 -7.13 17.87
C GLY A 163 2.87 -6.11 17.82
N ASP A 164 4.09 -6.54 17.50
CA ASP A 164 5.17 -5.61 17.18
C ASP A 164 4.91 -4.99 15.81
N LEU A 165 5.01 -3.69 15.75
CA LEU A 165 4.90 -2.89 14.53
C LEU A 165 6.28 -2.72 13.91
N PHE A 166 6.39 -3.01 12.61
CA PHE A 166 7.56 -2.70 11.79
C PHE A 166 7.16 -1.63 10.78
N PHE A 167 7.97 -0.59 10.60
CA PHE A 167 7.68 0.48 9.67
C PHE A 167 8.95 1.10 9.08
N THR A 168 8.78 1.76 7.94
CA THR A 168 9.84 2.48 7.22
C THR A 168 9.63 3.98 7.35
N ASP A 169 10.74 4.75 7.35
CA ASP A 169 10.70 6.19 7.57
C ASP A 169 11.59 6.96 6.58
N PRO A 170 11.27 6.93 5.28
CA PRO A 170 11.91 7.78 4.27
C PRO A 170 11.34 9.19 4.33
N PRO A 171 11.98 10.20 3.68
CA PRO A 171 11.53 11.59 3.75
C PRO A 171 10.53 11.98 2.66
N TYR A 172 9.69 11.06 2.14
CA TYR A 172 8.78 11.34 1.02
C TYR A 172 7.70 12.36 1.34
N GLY A 173 7.21 12.41 2.59
CA GLY A 173 6.25 13.41 3.06
C GLY A 173 6.87 14.78 3.36
N MET A 174 8.11 15.02 2.96
CA MET A 174 8.82 16.29 3.10
C MET A 174 9.06 16.92 1.74
N LYS A 175 8.78 18.22 1.59
CA LYS A 175 8.83 18.96 0.32
C LYS A 175 10.17 18.85 -0.40
N ARG A 176 11.27 18.94 0.35
CA ARG A 176 12.64 18.85 -0.17
C ARG A 176 13.32 17.54 0.17
N GLN A 177 12.58 16.58 0.68
CA GLN A 177 13.05 15.25 1.07
C GLN A 177 14.33 15.32 1.95
N ASP A 178 15.47 14.78 1.48
CA ASP A 178 16.71 14.78 2.28
C ASP A 178 17.28 16.18 2.55
N GLU A 179 16.94 17.16 1.72
CA GLU A 179 17.38 18.55 1.84
C GLU A 179 16.35 19.42 2.59
N ASP A 180 15.30 18.83 3.12
CA ASP A 180 14.26 19.56 3.84
C ASP A 180 14.80 20.07 5.19
N SER A 181 14.54 21.35 5.46
CA SER A 181 15.03 22.01 6.68
C SER A 181 14.40 21.45 7.97
N LEU A 182 13.24 20.79 7.85
CA LEU A 182 12.58 20.12 8.97
C LEU A 182 13.08 18.69 9.21
N LYS A 183 13.93 18.17 8.34
CA LYS A 183 14.50 16.82 8.50
C LYS A 183 15.58 16.83 9.57
N GLU A 184 15.31 16.15 10.69
CA GLU A 184 16.21 16.09 11.85
C GLU A 184 17.09 14.84 11.86
N LEU A 185 16.56 13.71 11.37
CA LEU A 185 17.31 12.46 11.25
C LEU A 185 18.17 12.48 9.99
N SER A 186 19.47 12.16 10.11
CA SER A 186 20.43 12.15 8.99
C SER A 186 20.31 10.92 8.08
N PHE A 187 19.33 10.03 8.33
CA PHE A 187 19.12 8.77 7.63
C PHE A 187 17.64 8.49 7.45
N SER A 188 17.33 7.48 6.63
CA SER A 188 16.01 6.85 6.56
C SER A 188 16.09 5.53 7.33
N GLY A 189 15.15 5.31 8.26
CA GLY A 189 15.18 4.17 9.16
C GLY A 189 14.19 3.07 8.80
N ILE A 190 14.52 1.84 9.21
CA ILE A 190 13.57 0.75 9.40
C ILE A 190 13.47 0.56 10.91
N TYR A 191 12.26 0.64 11.45
CA TYR A 191 12.03 0.63 12.88
C TYR A 191 11.10 -0.50 13.31
N LYS A 192 11.25 -0.87 14.57
CA LYS A 192 10.25 -1.64 15.34
C LYS A 192 9.69 -0.75 16.44
N TRP A 193 8.39 -0.85 16.67
CA TRP A 193 7.75 -0.27 17.84
C TRP A 193 6.90 -1.34 18.54
N SER A 194 6.91 -1.34 19.86
CA SER A 194 6.00 -2.16 20.67
C SER A 194 5.52 -1.39 21.90
N PHE A 195 4.38 -1.79 22.44
CA PHE A 195 3.86 -1.19 23.67
C PHE A 195 4.78 -1.36 24.89
N SER A 196 5.56 -2.42 24.92
CA SER A 196 6.43 -2.75 26.07
C SER A 196 7.79 -2.07 26.01
N SER A 197 8.36 -1.85 24.81
CA SER A 197 9.74 -1.37 24.66
C SER A 197 9.87 -0.05 23.91
N GLY A 198 8.74 0.50 23.40
CA GLY A 198 8.77 1.70 22.56
C GLY A 198 9.41 1.45 21.21
N ILE A 199 10.06 2.47 20.65
CA ILE A 199 10.71 2.45 19.34
C ILE A 199 12.14 1.93 19.40
N THR A 200 12.53 1.14 18.40
CA THR A 200 13.90 0.62 18.19
C THR A 200 14.27 0.80 16.73
N LEU A 201 15.43 1.41 16.44
CA LEU A 201 16.01 1.42 15.09
C LEU A 201 16.59 0.05 14.77
N LEU A 202 16.08 -0.59 13.73
CA LEU A 202 16.53 -1.92 13.30
C LEU A 202 17.60 -1.85 12.20
N ASN A 203 17.44 -0.92 11.26
CA ASN A 203 18.37 -0.75 10.15
C ASN A 203 18.29 0.68 9.58
N LYS A 204 19.41 1.18 9.06
CA LYS A 204 19.56 2.48 8.39
C LYS A 204 20.45 2.43 7.15
N SER A 205 20.67 1.23 6.61
CA SER A 205 21.57 1.04 5.46
C SER A 205 20.91 1.31 4.12
N LEU A 206 19.56 1.28 4.07
CA LEU A 206 18.81 1.61 2.87
C LEU A 206 18.58 3.11 2.77
N SER A 207 18.83 3.68 1.60
CA SER A 207 18.69 5.12 1.37
C SER A 207 17.22 5.58 1.33
N ARG A 208 16.34 4.73 0.81
CA ARG A 208 14.91 5.00 0.60
C ARG A 208 14.07 3.76 0.94
N PRO A 209 14.12 3.25 2.19
CA PRO A 209 13.25 2.13 2.56
C PRO A 209 11.79 2.54 2.39
N ASN A 210 10.99 1.71 1.72
CA ASN A 210 9.61 2.00 1.36
C ASN A 210 8.70 0.86 1.83
N GLY A 211 8.07 0.10 0.93
CA GLY A 211 7.22 -1.01 1.31
C GLY A 211 7.92 -2.02 2.22
N ILE A 212 7.21 -2.54 3.20
CA ILE A 212 7.72 -3.51 4.17
C ILE A 212 6.71 -4.64 4.39
N ALA A 213 7.18 -5.89 4.38
CA ALA A 213 6.35 -7.05 4.70
C ALA A 213 7.15 -8.17 5.38
N LEU A 214 6.44 -8.97 6.16
CA LEU A 214 6.96 -10.20 6.78
C LEU A 214 6.68 -11.40 5.88
N SER A 215 7.60 -12.37 5.89
CA SER A 215 7.32 -13.71 5.37
C SER A 215 6.20 -14.37 6.18
N LYS A 216 5.54 -15.39 5.62
CA LYS A 216 4.43 -16.10 6.28
C LYS A 216 4.80 -16.70 7.64
N ASP A 217 6.03 -17.17 7.78
CA ASP A 217 6.59 -17.72 9.03
C ASP A 217 7.18 -16.64 9.95
N GLU A 218 7.13 -15.37 9.52
CA GLU A 218 7.65 -14.19 10.22
C GLU A 218 9.16 -14.24 10.52
N LYS A 219 9.91 -15.05 9.79
CA LYS A 219 11.37 -15.15 9.95
C LYS A 219 12.16 -14.24 9.02
N THR A 220 11.51 -13.70 8.00
CA THR A 220 12.13 -12.78 7.03
C THR A 220 11.32 -11.50 6.92
N VAL A 221 12.01 -10.37 6.90
CA VAL A 221 11.45 -9.06 6.57
C VAL A 221 11.96 -8.65 5.20
N TYR A 222 11.04 -8.33 4.29
CA TYR A 222 11.32 -7.79 2.97
C TYR A 222 11.09 -6.29 2.98
N VAL A 223 12.02 -5.53 2.38
CA VAL A 223 11.91 -4.07 2.28
C VAL A 223 12.29 -3.62 0.88
N GLY A 224 11.38 -2.90 0.22
CA GLY A 224 11.66 -2.21 -1.03
C GLY A 224 12.56 -0.99 -0.81
N ASN A 225 13.59 -0.81 -1.63
CA ASN A 225 14.40 0.41 -1.63
C ASN A 225 14.12 1.23 -2.88
N SER A 226 13.40 2.33 -2.74
CA SER A 226 12.99 3.25 -3.81
C SER A 226 14.10 4.24 -4.19
N ASP A 227 15.30 3.74 -4.41
CA ASP A 227 16.43 4.55 -4.85
C ASP A 227 16.82 4.18 -6.29
N ILE A 228 16.80 5.15 -7.21
CA ILE A 228 17.14 4.94 -8.63
C ILE A 228 18.56 4.38 -8.83
N LYS A 229 19.48 4.68 -7.93
CA LYS A 229 20.86 4.17 -7.97
C LYS A 229 20.97 2.76 -7.41
N ASN A 230 20.03 2.35 -6.56
CA ASN A 230 20.03 1.09 -5.87
C ASN A 230 18.61 0.55 -5.67
N ALA A 231 17.88 0.36 -6.77
CA ALA A 231 16.51 -0.17 -6.77
C ALA A 231 16.54 -1.68 -6.50
N ILE A 232 16.39 -2.06 -5.24
CA ILE A 232 16.42 -3.46 -4.78
C ILE A 232 15.25 -3.77 -3.85
N ILE A 233 14.94 -5.05 -3.70
CA ILE A 233 14.26 -5.58 -2.53
C ILE A 233 15.32 -6.20 -1.64
N ALA A 234 15.48 -5.65 -0.45
CA ALA A 234 16.33 -6.22 0.58
C ALA A 234 15.51 -7.24 1.40
N ALA A 235 16.16 -8.33 1.79
CA ALA A 235 15.63 -9.28 2.77
C ALA A 235 16.55 -9.32 3.99
N PHE A 236 15.93 -9.44 5.16
CA PHE A 236 16.59 -9.54 6.45
C PHE A 236 16.05 -10.76 7.19
N ASP A 237 16.89 -11.47 7.91
CA ASP A 237 16.40 -12.45 8.87
C ASP A 237 15.91 -11.71 10.12
N LEU A 238 14.72 -12.08 10.61
CA LEU A 238 14.17 -11.56 11.86
C LEU A 238 14.50 -12.52 13.00
N VAL A 239 15.44 -12.12 13.85
CA VAL A 239 15.90 -12.92 14.99
C VAL A 239 15.76 -12.10 16.26
N ASP A 240 15.00 -12.59 17.23
CA ASP A 240 14.73 -11.92 18.52
C ASP A 240 14.28 -10.47 18.36
N GLY A 241 13.49 -10.21 17.31
CA GLY A 241 12.97 -8.88 16.98
C GLY A 241 13.98 -7.92 16.36
N ASN A 242 15.16 -8.40 15.95
CA ASN A 242 16.19 -7.64 15.25
C ASN A 242 16.34 -8.10 13.80
N LEU A 243 16.72 -7.17 12.92
CA LEU A 243 17.05 -7.45 11.53
C LEU A 243 18.54 -7.76 11.40
N VAL A 244 18.84 -8.98 10.96
CA VAL A 244 20.20 -9.47 10.73
C VAL A 244 20.35 -10.05 9.32
N ASN A 245 21.57 -10.37 8.89
CA ASN A 245 21.85 -11.06 7.62
C ASN A 245 21.19 -10.39 6.41
N GLN A 246 21.36 -9.06 6.26
CA GLN A 246 20.87 -8.32 5.10
C GLN A 246 21.39 -8.94 3.80
N ARG A 247 20.48 -9.15 2.85
CA ARG A 247 20.81 -9.64 1.50
C ARG A 247 19.92 -9.00 0.45
N ILE A 248 20.38 -8.94 -0.79
CA ILE A 248 19.55 -8.55 -1.93
C ILE A 248 18.67 -9.74 -2.28
N PHE A 249 17.36 -9.58 -2.14
CA PHE A 249 16.39 -10.58 -2.55
C PHE A 249 16.08 -10.46 -4.05
N PHE A 250 15.94 -9.21 -4.54
CA PHE A 250 15.74 -8.93 -5.96
C PHE A 250 16.37 -7.59 -6.33
N ASP A 251 17.00 -7.53 -7.53
CA ASP A 251 17.62 -6.32 -8.07
C ASP A 251 16.94 -5.93 -9.39
N ALA A 252 16.40 -4.72 -9.47
CA ALA A 252 15.77 -4.20 -10.68
C ALA A 252 16.69 -4.20 -11.92
N LYS A 253 18.01 -4.19 -11.73
CA LYS A 253 18.99 -4.31 -12.83
C LYS A 253 18.89 -5.64 -13.58
N THR A 254 18.31 -6.68 -12.95
CA THR A 254 18.12 -8.01 -13.57
C THR A 254 16.92 -8.04 -14.52
N LEU A 255 16.05 -7.02 -14.52
CA LEU A 255 14.89 -6.95 -15.40
C LEU A 255 15.30 -6.82 -16.85
N LYS A 256 14.76 -7.71 -17.69
CA LYS A 256 15.01 -7.71 -19.15
C LYS A 256 14.43 -6.49 -19.83
N ARG A 257 13.26 -6.05 -19.39
CA ARG A 257 12.56 -4.86 -19.89
C ARG A 257 12.84 -3.70 -18.93
N LYS A 258 13.45 -2.66 -19.46
CA LYS A 258 13.72 -1.44 -18.67
C LYS A 258 12.52 -0.52 -18.76
N GLU A 259 11.82 -0.37 -17.65
CA GLU A 259 10.66 0.49 -17.50
C GLU A 259 10.85 1.47 -16.35
N ARG A 260 9.98 2.48 -16.30
CA ARG A 260 9.95 3.43 -15.19
C ARG A 260 9.29 2.78 -13.97
N GLY A 261 9.70 3.21 -12.81
CA GLY A 261 9.22 2.76 -11.50
C GLY A 261 10.37 2.34 -10.61
N LEU A 262 10.12 2.38 -9.32
CA LEU A 262 11.01 1.94 -8.26
C LEU A 262 10.25 0.98 -7.36
N PHE A 263 10.95 0.19 -6.53
CA PHE A 263 10.26 -0.64 -5.55
C PHE A 263 9.59 0.24 -4.50
N ASP A 264 8.28 0.06 -4.38
CA ASP A 264 7.40 0.79 -3.48
C ASP A 264 6.68 -0.22 -2.58
N GLY A 265 5.37 -0.30 -2.56
CA GLY A 265 4.64 -1.24 -1.73
C GLY A 265 4.87 -2.71 -2.10
N LEU A 266 4.78 -3.61 -1.13
CA LEU A 266 4.87 -5.06 -1.35
C LEU A 266 4.01 -5.85 -0.35
N LYS A 267 3.55 -7.02 -0.78
CA LYS A 267 2.79 -7.97 0.04
C LYS A 267 3.24 -9.40 -0.22
N VAL A 268 3.18 -10.23 0.81
CA VAL A 268 3.49 -11.66 0.73
C VAL A 268 2.18 -12.45 0.72
N HIS A 269 1.94 -13.19 -0.35
CA HIS A 269 0.80 -14.09 -0.51
C HIS A 269 0.93 -15.32 0.41
N SER A 270 -0.16 -15.96 0.76
CA SER A 270 -0.18 -17.15 1.62
C SER A 270 0.67 -18.32 1.10
N SER A 271 0.89 -18.40 -0.21
CA SER A 271 1.81 -19.35 -0.84
C SER A 271 3.31 -19.03 -0.67
N GLY A 272 3.65 -17.87 -0.08
CA GLY A 272 5.02 -17.38 0.02
C GLY A 272 5.51 -16.56 -1.19
N VAL A 273 4.67 -16.40 -2.21
CA VAL A 273 4.98 -15.56 -3.38
C VAL A 273 4.86 -14.08 -2.99
N ILE A 274 5.79 -13.26 -3.45
CA ILE A 274 5.85 -11.84 -3.17
C ILE A 274 5.29 -11.06 -4.37
N PHE A 275 4.33 -10.20 -4.10
CA PHE A 275 3.80 -9.20 -5.03
C PHE A 275 4.37 -7.85 -4.62
N THR A 276 5.21 -7.27 -5.46
CA THR A 276 5.88 -6.01 -5.18
C THR A 276 5.71 -5.05 -6.32
N THR A 277 5.38 -3.81 -6.01
CA THR A 277 5.39 -2.77 -7.04
C THR A 277 6.83 -2.44 -7.42
N GLY A 278 7.01 -2.00 -8.66
CA GLY A 278 8.33 -1.75 -9.19
C GLY A 278 8.28 -1.31 -10.66
N PRO A 279 9.41 -1.41 -11.40
CA PRO A 279 9.44 -1.04 -12.81
C PRO A 279 8.37 -1.77 -13.63
N GLY A 280 7.45 -0.99 -14.21
CA GLY A 280 6.39 -1.47 -15.10
C GLY A 280 5.09 -1.89 -14.43
N GLY A 281 5.01 -1.97 -13.10
CA GLY A 281 3.77 -2.36 -12.40
C GLY A 281 4.01 -3.21 -11.16
N VAL A 282 3.29 -4.33 -10.99
CA VAL A 282 3.49 -5.27 -9.88
C VAL A 282 4.26 -6.49 -10.37
N LEU A 283 5.48 -6.65 -9.90
CA LEU A 283 6.32 -7.82 -10.13
C LEU A 283 5.87 -8.96 -9.19
N ILE A 284 5.88 -10.18 -9.69
CA ILE A 284 5.51 -11.37 -8.94
C ILE A 284 6.76 -12.24 -8.84
N LEU A 285 7.23 -12.43 -7.62
CA LEU A 285 8.47 -13.14 -7.30
C LEU A 285 8.16 -14.37 -6.46
N ASN A 286 8.74 -15.52 -6.80
CA ASN A 286 8.63 -16.67 -5.91
C ASN A 286 9.52 -16.53 -4.66
N ALA A 287 9.46 -17.48 -3.74
CA ALA A 287 10.19 -17.43 -2.47
C ALA A 287 11.73 -17.37 -2.64
N GLU A 288 12.25 -17.81 -3.79
CA GLU A 288 13.67 -17.75 -4.15
C GLU A 288 14.07 -16.47 -4.89
N GLY A 289 13.13 -15.53 -5.10
CA GLY A 289 13.36 -14.28 -5.82
C GLY A 289 13.30 -14.42 -7.35
N LYS A 290 12.82 -15.54 -7.89
CA LYS A 290 12.62 -15.68 -9.34
C LYS A 290 11.42 -14.88 -9.81
N HIS A 291 11.62 -14.05 -10.84
CA HIS A 291 10.56 -13.25 -11.46
C HIS A 291 9.64 -14.12 -12.32
N LEU A 292 8.38 -14.26 -11.88
CA LEU A 292 7.36 -15.10 -12.53
C LEU A 292 6.59 -14.33 -13.60
N GLY A 293 6.47 -13.03 -13.47
CA GLY A 293 5.75 -12.14 -14.38
C GLY A 293 5.42 -10.80 -13.75
N THR A 294 4.77 -9.94 -14.52
CA THR A 294 4.42 -8.57 -14.10
C THR A 294 2.99 -8.23 -14.47
N ILE A 295 2.21 -7.73 -13.54
CA ILE A 295 0.92 -7.07 -13.80
C ILE A 295 1.22 -5.63 -14.19
N ARG A 296 0.86 -5.24 -15.42
CA ARG A 296 1.23 -3.97 -16.06
C ARG A 296 -0.01 -3.10 -16.30
N PRO A 297 -0.42 -2.25 -15.36
CA PRO A 297 -1.58 -1.38 -15.59
C PRO A 297 -1.28 -0.21 -16.55
N GLY A 298 -0.04 -0.06 -17.03
CA GLY A 298 0.34 1.06 -17.88
C GLY A 298 0.53 2.39 -17.15
N LYS A 299 0.46 2.37 -15.83
CA LYS A 299 0.64 3.51 -14.91
C LYS A 299 1.62 3.13 -13.80
N ALA A 300 2.24 4.11 -13.17
CA ALA A 300 3.05 3.87 -11.99
C ALA A 300 2.15 3.30 -10.88
N THR A 301 2.54 2.15 -10.33
CA THR A 301 1.80 1.46 -9.28
C THR A 301 2.56 1.63 -7.97
N ALA A 302 1.91 2.25 -7.02
CA ALA A 302 2.51 2.57 -5.73
C ALA A 302 2.44 1.38 -4.76
N ASN A 303 1.27 0.73 -4.64
CA ASN A 303 1.10 -0.35 -3.66
C ASN A 303 0.06 -1.38 -4.13
N CYS A 304 -0.05 -2.49 -3.40
CA CYS A 304 -1.06 -3.51 -3.64
C CYS A 304 -1.54 -4.14 -2.34
N ALA A 305 -2.72 -4.79 -2.37
CA ALA A 305 -3.27 -5.53 -1.24
C ALA A 305 -4.16 -6.68 -1.71
N PHE A 306 -4.18 -7.77 -0.95
CA PHE A 306 -5.14 -8.85 -1.15
C PHE A 306 -6.44 -8.58 -0.37
N ASP A 307 -7.55 -9.15 -0.85
CA ASP A 307 -8.73 -9.33 0.00
C ASP A 307 -8.50 -10.45 1.05
N ALA A 308 -9.50 -10.68 1.90
CA ALA A 308 -9.36 -11.63 3.01
C ALA A 308 -9.06 -13.06 2.57
N ASP A 309 -9.58 -13.47 1.43
CA ASP A 309 -9.46 -14.83 0.88
C ASP A 309 -8.36 -14.94 -0.19
N GLU A 310 -7.64 -13.85 -0.48
CA GLU A 310 -6.66 -13.73 -1.55
C GLU A 310 -7.22 -14.06 -2.95
N LYS A 311 -8.53 -13.81 -3.14
CA LYS A 311 -9.21 -13.98 -4.44
C LYS A 311 -9.01 -12.80 -5.39
N TYR A 312 -8.70 -11.63 -4.83
CA TYR A 312 -8.42 -10.43 -5.57
C TYR A 312 -7.15 -9.77 -5.06
N LEU A 313 -6.37 -9.25 -6.00
CA LEU A 313 -5.31 -8.30 -5.73
C LEU A 313 -5.78 -6.91 -6.17
N TYR A 314 -5.79 -5.98 -5.25
CA TYR A 314 -6.06 -4.57 -5.49
C TYR A 314 -4.77 -3.81 -5.74
N LEU A 315 -4.82 -2.82 -6.63
CA LEU A 315 -3.67 -2.02 -7.06
C LEU A 315 -4.03 -0.54 -6.90
N THR A 316 -3.19 0.20 -6.19
CA THR A 316 -3.19 1.66 -6.21
C THR A 316 -2.18 2.12 -7.25
N SER A 317 -2.66 2.69 -8.37
CA SER A 317 -1.81 3.03 -9.52
C SER A 317 -2.05 4.47 -9.95
N SER A 318 -1.20 5.39 -9.47
CA SER A 318 -1.32 6.83 -9.74
C SER A 318 -2.71 7.36 -9.40
N ASP A 319 -3.53 7.66 -10.41
CA ASP A 319 -4.86 8.26 -10.31
C ASP A 319 -6.00 7.23 -10.27
N ILE A 320 -5.71 5.93 -10.18
CA ILE A 320 -6.72 4.86 -10.21
C ILE A 320 -6.59 3.86 -9.07
N LEU A 321 -7.73 3.29 -8.70
CA LEU A 321 -7.85 2.03 -8.01
C LEU A 321 -8.24 0.95 -9.02
N ALA A 322 -7.52 -0.15 -9.05
CA ALA A 322 -7.82 -1.30 -9.92
C ALA A 322 -7.77 -2.61 -9.13
N ARG A 323 -8.27 -3.69 -9.71
CA ARG A 323 -8.12 -5.03 -9.16
C ARG A 323 -7.88 -6.07 -10.25
N ILE A 324 -7.33 -7.20 -9.85
CA ILE A 324 -7.20 -8.41 -10.67
C ILE A 324 -7.70 -9.61 -9.88
N LYS A 325 -8.43 -10.51 -10.56
CA LYS A 325 -8.87 -11.77 -9.96
C LYS A 325 -7.70 -12.75 -9.91
N LEU A 326 -7.50 -13.36 -8.75
CA LEU A 326 -6.57 -14.47 -8.52
C LEU A 326 -7.32 -15.82 -8.57
N LYS A 327 -6.58 -16.91 -8.40
CA LYS A 327 -7.16 -18.29 -8.39
C LYS A 327 -7.59 -18.71 -7.01
#